data_ea3a6ce9094737ece9456502ec5bbaeb
#
_entry.id   ea3a6ce9094737ece9456502ec5bbaeb
#
_cell.length_a   1.000
_cell.length_b   1.000
_cell.length_c   1.000
_cell.angle_alpha   90.00
_cell.angle_beta   90.00
_cell.angle_gamma   90.00
#
_symmetry.space_group_name_H-M   'P 1'
#
loop_
_entity.id
_entity.type
_entity.pdbx_description
1 polymer ?
#
loop_
_entity_poly.entity_id
_entity_poly.type
_entity_poly.pdbx_seq_one_letter_code
_entity_poly.pdbx_strand_id
1 'polypeptide(L)'
;MLNRIMISELAFPALLVGGALAFEQLMAPARVLFGQVSDRWKIGGLRRTPYIWLGTAGFCTLATLSIPVIFATSSALSSGSTTSITAWVMALCGLFALYGVAISSASTPYLALVIDLTDEQERPRVVGIIWCMLTVGIIVGAIAISISTRSLDDVTDPAVLQSTLQGFMNRVALVIGSIVLLATVGIEPKQAKGKADGESGRNKKDVTLKQSWALIRSSRQILIFFCFLLCFTLGLFLQDPILESYGAEVFGMEIRQSTMLNAFWGCGTLAGLLIAGLWFTPRFGKLSSARTGCWMILASLLLLIAAGLTGSIGTLLVVMVLFGLSAGIGTNSALSLMLDLTIPQLAGTFVGVWGLAQAMSRALGKVMGGGLLDLGRFLSNSDQPLQAFSFVFVIEAGVVLIAIALLNRLNTAQFRRDTETRMDILLMANLDD
;
A
#
# COMPACT_ATOMS: atom_id res chain seq x y z
N MET A 1 0.01 12.69 -5.88
CA MET A 1 -0.61 13.94 -6.34
C MET A 1 -1.42 14.65 -5.24
N LEU A 2 -2.49 14.05 -4.69
CA LEU A 2 -3.33 14.72 -3.67
C LEU A 2 -2.57 15.13 -2.41
N ASN A 3 -1.68 14.27 -1.90
CA ASN A 3 -0.81 14.57 -0.76
C ASN A 3 0.02 15.84 -0.99
N ARG A 4 0.67 15.96 -2.16
CA ARG A 4 1.42 17.15 -2.52
C ARG A 4 0.54 18.40 -2.56
N ILE A 5 -0.62 18.34 -3.24
CA ILE A 5 -1.53 19.48 -3.35
C ILE A 5 -1.94 19.95 -1.96
N MET A 6 -2.30 19.04 -1.07
CA MET A 6 -2.66 19.36 0.32
C MET A 6 -1.47 19.98 1.09
N ILE A 7 -0.26 19.39 1.00
CA ILE A 7 0.89 19.84 1.79
C ILE A 7 1.53 21.11 1.21
N SER A 8 1.82 21.12 -0.09
CA SER A 8 2.65 22.16 -0.72
C SER A 8 1.82 23.30 -1.33
N GLU A 9 0.65 23.01 -1.94
CA GLU A 9 -0.18 24.04 -2.59
C GLU A 9 -1.21 24.66 -1.63
N LEU A 10 -1.80 23.83 -0.76
CA LEU A 10 -2.83 24.27 0.19
C LEU A 10 -2.31 24.45 1.62
N ALA A 11 -1.02 24.24 1.85
CA ALA A 11 -0.31 24.41 3.12
C ALA A 11 -0.96 23.67 4.32
N PHE A 12 -1.51 22.48 4.09
CA PHE A 12 -2.02 21.66 5.19
C PHE A 12 -0.85 21.15 6.06
N PRO A 13 -1.06 21.02 7.38
CA PRO A 13 -0.14 20.28 8.22
C PRO A 13 0.07 18.87 7.67
N ALA A 14 1.32 18.45 7.53
CA ALA A 14 1.63 17.15 6.92
C ALA A 14 1.11 15.98 7.77
N LEU A 15 1.04 16.14 9.10
CA LEU A 15 0.41 15.19 10.01
C LEU A 15 -1.09 15.01 9.70
N LEU A 16 -1.81 16.08 9.40
CA LEU A 16 -3.23 16.01 9.03
C LEU A 16 -3.40 15.23 7.74
N VAL A 17 -2.57 15.50 6.74
CA VAL A 17 -2.61 14.81 5.45
C VAL A 17 -2.27 13.32 5.61
N GLY A 18 -1.17 13.01 6.29
CA GLY A 18 -0.77 11.63 6.56
C GLY A 18 -1.81 10.88 7.39
N GLY A 19 -2.39 11.55 8.41
CA GLY A 19 -3.46 11.02 9.24
C GLY A 19 -4.73 10.69 8.43
N ALA A 20 -5.22 11.64 7.62
CA ALA A 20 -6.39 11.43 6.79
C ALA A 20 -6.19 10.27 5.78
N LEU A 21 -5.04 10.24 5.09
CA LEU A 21 -4.70 9.16 4.16
C LEU A 21 -4.48 7.79 4.84
N ALA A 22 -4.15 7.76 6.13
CA ALA A 22 -4.00 6.52 6.88
C ALA A 22 -5.33 5.78 7.07
N PHE A 23 -6.47 6.49 7.11
CA PHE A 23 -7.79 5.88 7.27
C PHE A 23 -8.12 4.89 6.17
N GLU A 24 -7.64 5.11 4.93
CA GLU A 24 -7.76 4.15 3.83
C GLU A 24 -7.15 2.79 4.22
N GLN A 25 -5.96 2.81 4.80
CA GLN A 25 -5.25 1.58 5.20
C GLN A 25 -5.81 0.96 6.49
N LEU A 26 -6.32 1.77 7.42
CA LEU A 26 -6.97 1.30 8.64
C LEU A 26 -8.25 0.50 8.35
N MET A 27 -8.88 0.72 7.20
CA MET A 27 -10.04 -0.05 6.73
C MET A 27 -9.68 -1.41 6.11
N ALA A 28 -8.41 -1.82 6.11
CA ALA A 28 -7.98 -3.12 5.61
C ALA A 28 -8.73 -4.35 6.21
N PRO A 29 -9.16 -4.37 7.49
CA PRO A 29 -10.00 -5.44 8.02
C PRO A 29 -11.33 -5.65 7.26
N ALA A 30 -11.85 -4.63 6.59
CA ALA A 30 -13.04 -4.73 5.74
C ALA A 30 -12.86 -5.75 4.59
N ARG A 31 -11.62 -6.02 4.16
CA ARG A 31 -11.32 -7.06 3.17
C ARG A 31 -11.81 -8.44 3.59
N VAL A 32 -11.68 -8.78 4.87
CA VAL A 32 -12.16 -10.06 5.42
C VAL A 32 -13.68 -10.12 5.36
N LEU A 33 -14.36 -9.02 5.72
CA LEU A 33 -15.83 -8.94 5.66
C LEU A 33 -16.34 -9.11 4.22
N PHE A 34 -15.76 -8.40 3.25
CA PHE A 34 -16.18 -8.51 1.85
C PHE A 34 -15.81 -9.85 1.21
N GLY A 35 -14.75 -10.50 1.66
CA GLY A 35 -14.47 -11.88 1.32
C GLY A 35 -15.64 -12.80 1.72
N GLN A 36 -16.02 -12.78 3.00
CA GLN A 36 -17.11 -13.60 3.55
C GLN A 36 -18.48 -13.25 2.94
N VAL A 37 -18.78 -11.95 2.80
CA VAL A 37 -20.06 -11.48 2.22
C VAL A 37 -20.19 -11.95 0.78
N SER A 38 -19.15 -11.78 -0.04
CA SER A 38 -19.15 -12.22 -1.45
C SER A 38 -19.17 -13.74 -1.59
N ASP A 39 -18.73 -14.49 -0.56
CA ASP A 39 -18.84 -15.95 -0.52
C ASP A 39 -20.28 -16.42 -0.27
N ARG A 40 -21.02 -15.72 0.56
CA ARG A 40 -22.35 -16.14 1.05
C ARG A 40 -23.49 -15.62 0.19
N TRP A 41 -23.41 -14.39 -0.30
CA TRP A 41 -24.54 -13.69 -0.92
C TRP A 41 -24.32 -13.51 -2.41
N LYS A 42 -25.30 -14.00 -3.20
CA LYS A 42 -25.33 -13.88 -4.66
C LYS A 42 -26.31 -12.78 -5.06
N ILE A 43 -25.88 -11.86 -5.91
CA ILE A 43 -26.69 -10.77 -6.45
C ILE A 43 -26.86 -11.02 -7.95
N GLY A 44 -28.12 -11.21 -8.42
CA GLY A 44 -28.39 -11.46 -9.83
C GLY A 44 -27.78 -12.75 -10.42
N GLY A 45 -27.53 -13.76 -9.58
CA GLY A 45 -26.88 -15.02 -9.99
C GLY A 45 -25.35 -14.95 -10.09
N LEU A 46 -24.77 -13.81 -9.81
CA LEU A 46 -23.33 -13.59 -9.75
C LEU A 46 -22.87 -13.52 -8.28
N ARG A 47 -21.67 -14.01 -7.99
CA ARG A 47 -21.13 -14.12 -6.62
C ARG A 47 -20.11 -13.01 -6.33
N ARG A 48 -19.22 -12.71 -7.28
CA ARG A 48 -18.09 -11.78 -7.11
C ARG A 48 -18.28 -10.45 -7.82
N THR A 49 -18.70 -10.51 -9.06
CA THR A 49 -18.80 -9.35 -9.97
C THR A 49 -19.64 -8.18 -9.43
N PRO A 50 -20.81 -8.38 -8.78
CA PRO A 50 -21.58 -7.26 -8.26
C PRO A 50 -20.85 -6.45 -7.18
N TYR A 51 -20.05 -7.12 -6.33
CA TYR A 51 -19.26 -6.45 -5.31
C TYR A 51 -18.09 -5.67 -5.91
N ILE A 52 -17.47 -6.21 -6.98
CA ILE A 52 -16.43 -5.50 -7.74
C ILE A 52 -17.01 -4.21 -8.33
N TRP A 53 -18.20 -4.26 -8.95
CA TRP A 53 -18.85 -3.08 -9.51
C TRP A 53 -19.25 -2.06 -8.45
N LEU A 54 -19.88 -2.51 -7.36
CA LEU A 54 -20.27 -1.64 -6.25
C LEU A 54 -19.04 -0.94 -5.62
N GLY A 55 -17.99 -1.71 -5.36
CA GLY A 55 -16.75 -1.17 -4.83
C GLY A 55 -16.07 -0.19 -5.78
N THR A 56 -16.03 -0.52 -7.09
CA THR A 56 -15.48 0.37 -8.13
C THR A 56 -16.26 1.68 -8.23
N ALA A 57 -17.60 1.61 -8.32
CA ALA A 57 -18.44 2.80 -8.31
C ALA A 57 -18.22 3.63 -7.05
N GLY A 58 -18.15 2.96 -5.89
CA GLY A 58 -17.89 3.61 -4.59
C GLY A 58 -16.57 4.36 -4.55
N PHE A 59 -15.44 3.69 -4.86
CA PHE A 59 -14.15 4.38 -4.77
C PHE A 59 -13.97 5.44 -5.88
N CYS A 60 -14.52 5.25 -7.06
CA CYS A 60 -14.53 6.28 -8.11
C CYS A 60 -15.30 7.53 -7.66
N THR A 61 -16.48 7.36 -7.09
CA THR A 61 -17.30 8.47 -6.57
C THR A 61 -16.59 9.18 -5.42
N LEU A 62 -16.03 8.44 -4.46
CA LEU A 62 -15.30 9.01 -3.32
C LEU A 62 -14.01 9.72 -3.75
N ALA A 63 -13.31 9.21 -4.78
CA ALA A 63 -12.15 9.89 -5.37
C ALA A 63 -12.56 11.25 -5.99
N THR A 64 -13.67 11.32 -6.70
CA THR A 64 -14.16 12.60 -7.25
C THR A 64 -14.65 13.55 -6.16
N LEU A 65 -15.29 13.04 -5.11
CA LEU A 65 -15.72 13.83 -3.95
C LEU A 65 -14.56 14.31 -3.07
N SER A 66 -13.37 13.67 -3.17
CA SER A 66 -12.21 14.11 -2.39
C SER A 66 -11.79 15.54 -2.72
N ILE A 67 -11.91 15.97 -3.98
CA ILE A 67 -11.50 17.31 -4.41
C ILE A 67 -12.30 18.40 -3.69
N PRO A 68 -13.65 18.48 -3.78
CA PRO A 68 -14.38 19.52 -3.06
C PRO A 68 -14.21 19.46 -1.54
N VAL A 69 -14.07 18.27 -0.96
CA VAL A 69 -13.83 18.12 0.49
C VAL A 69 -12.47 18.67 0.90
N ILE A 70 -11.41 18.43 0.11
CA ILE A 70 -10.07 18.98 0.36
C ILE A 70 -10.11 20.51 0.31
N PHE A 71 -10.71 21.12 -0.72
CA PHE A 71 -10.79 22.58 -0.82
C PHE A 71 -11.69 23.21 0.25
N ALA A 72 -12.79 22.57 0.64
CA ALA A 72 -13.61 23.00 1.76
C ALA A 72 -12.84 22.94 3.10
N THR A 73 -12.02 21.90 3.29
CA THR A 73 -11.13 21.78 4.45
C THR A 73 -10.08 22.91 4.45
N SER A 74 -9.50 23.24 3.28
CA SER A 74 -8.58 24.38 3.12
C SER A 74 -9.24 25.71 3.53
N SER A 75 -10.45 25.96 3.03
CA SER A 75 -11.22 27.15 3.39
C SER A 75 -11.57 27.19 4.88
N ALA A 76 -11.85 26.06 5.50
CA ALA A 76 -12.09 25.97 6.94
C ALA A 76 -10.81 26.29 7.75
N LEU A 77 -9.65 25.77 7.34
CA LEU A 77 -8.37 26.06 7.97
C LEU A 77 -8.03 27.55 7.94
N SER A 78 -8.30 28.20 6.79
CA SER A 78 -8.07 29.65 6.64
C SER A 78 -9.07 30.50 7.45
N SER A 79 -10.29 30.03 7.68
CA SER A 79 -11.29 30.76 8.47
C SER A 79 -11.00 30.81 9.97
N GLY A 80 -10.13 29.95 10.49
CA GLY A 80 -9.77 29.87 11.90
C GLY A 80 -10.88 29.38 12.84
N SER A 81 -12.07 29.02 12.33
CA SER A 81 -13.18 28.53 13.14
C SER A 81 -12.96 27.06 13.54
N THR A 82 -12.69 26.82 14.81
CA THR A 82 -12.41 25.46 15.34
C THR A 82 -13.50 24.45 15.01
N THR A 83 -14.78 24.85 15.11
CA THR A 83 -15.92 23.96 14.80
C THR A 83 -15.93 23.58 13.32
N SER A 84 -15.71 24.54 12.43
CA SER A 84 -15.66 24.30 11.00
C SER A 84 -14.45 23.41 10.61
N ILE A 85 -13.28 23.71 11.16
CA ILE A 85 -12.07 22.90 10.98
C ILE A 85 -12.31 21.45 11.39
N THR A 86 -12.81 21.23 12.62
CA THR A 86 -13.07 19.88 13.12
C THR A 86 -14.06 19.14 12.24
N ALA A 87 -15.15 19.79 11.80
CA ALA A 87 -16.16 19.15 10.94
C ALA A 87 -15.57 18.71 9.60
N TRP A 88 -14.82 19.58 8.93
CA TRP A 88 -14.24 19.27 7.63
C TRP A 88 -13.07 18.27 7.69
N VAL A 89 -12.27 18.31 8.74
CA VAL A 89 -11.23 17.30 8.99
C VAL A 89 -11.86 15.92 9.24
N MET A 90 -12.94 15.85 10.04
CA MET A 90 -13.67 14.59 10.24
C MET A 90 -14.31 14.08 8.95
N ALA A 91 -14.86 14.98 8.12
CA ALA A 91 -15.38 14.63 6.79
C ALA A 91 -14.29 14.08 5.87
N LEU A 92 -13.11 14.68 5.86
CA LEU A 92 -11.95 14.22 5.08
C LEU A 92 -11.48 12.83 5.55
N CYS A 93 -11.34 12.62 6.85
CA CYS A 93 -10.98 11.32 7.43
C CYS A 93 -12.04 10.24 7.11
N GLY A 94 -13.33 10.59 7.27
CA GLY A 94 -14.45 9.72 6.95
C GLY A 94 -14.50 9.35 5.47
N LEU A 95 -14.23 10.31 4.58
CA LEU A 95 -14.14 10.08 3.15
C LEU A 95 -13.05 9.06 2.80
N PHE A 96 -11.83 9.20 3.34
CA PHE A 96 -10.76 8.24 3.09
C PHE A 96 -11.03 6.88 3.75
N ALA A 97 -11.71 6.84 4.89
CA ALA A 97 -12.17 5.58 5.49
C ALA A 97 -13.15 4.85 4.56
N LEU A 98 -14.18 5.54 4.06
CA LEU A 98 -15.13 4.99 3.10
C LEU A 98 -14.47 4.57 1.79
N TYR A 99 -13.48 5.35 1.32
CA TYR A 99 -12.66 5.00 0.16
C TYR A 99 -11.93 3.68 0.37
N GLY A 100 -11.31 3.46 1.54
CA GLY A 100 -10.67 2.19 1.91
C GLY A 100 -11.65 1.01 1.97
N VAL A 101 -12.87 1.23 2.47
CA VAL A 101 -13.97 0.24 2.46
C VAL A 101 -14.36 -0.11 1.02
N ALA A 102 -14.54 0.89 0.15
CA ALA A 102 -14.90 0.69 -1.26
C ALA A 102 -13.81 -0.07 -2.03
N ILE A 103 -12.53 0.28 -1.83
CA ILE A 103 -11.40 -0.49 -2.39
C ILE A 103 -11.43 -1.94 -1.90
N SER A 104 -11.69 -2.17 -0.62
CA SER A 104 -11.76 -3.51 -0.04
C SER A 104 -12.89 -4.34 -0.65
N SER A 105 -14.04 -3.70 -0.92
CA SER A 105 -15.20 -4.30 -1.60
C SER A 105 -14.92 -4.69 -3.05
N ALA A 106 -14.05 -3.97 -3.76
CA ALA A 106 -13.66 -4.30 -5.12
C ALA A 106 -12.54 -5.32 -5.18
N SER A 107 -11.44 -5.09 -4.45
CA SER A 107 -10.18 -5.83 -4.59
C SER A 107 -10.27 -7.26 -4.06
N THR A 108 -10.97 -7.50 -2.94
CA THR A 108 -11.05 -8.84 -2.36
C THR A 108 -11.90 -9.81 -3.19
N PRO A 109 -13.13 -9.45 -3.62
CA PRO A 109 -13.89 -10.30 -4.53
C PRO A 109 -13.20 -10.48 -5.90
N TYR A 110 -12.44 -9.47 -6.38
CA TYR A 110 -11.66 -9.60 -7.61
C TYR A 110 -10.59 -10.70 -7.50
N LEU A 111 -9.78 -10.69 -6.42
CA LEU A 111 -8.79 -11.74 -6.19
C LEU A 111 -9.44 -13.11 -6.01
N ALA A 112 -10.59 -13.17 -5.34
CA ALA A 112 -11.36 -14.40 -5.20
C ALA A 112 -11.90 -14.89 -6.56
N LEU A 113 -12.39 -13.98 -7.42
CA LEU A 113 -12.82 -14.33 -8.78
C LEU A 113 -11.68 -14.94 -9.60
N VAL A 114 -10.49 -14.35 -9.52
CA VAL A 114 -9.29 -14.89 -10.18
C VAL A 114 -8.98 -16.31 -9.71
N ILE A 115 -9.07 -16.56 -8.41
CA ILE A 115 -8.84 -17.91 -7.83
C ILE A 115 -9.93 -18.89 -8.28
N ASP A 116 -11.17 -18.43 -8.36
CA ASP A 116 -12.31 -19.26 -8.78
C ASP A 116 -12.23 -19.65 -10.28
N LEU A 117 -11.54 -18.84 -11.10
CA LEU A 117 -11.38 -19.05 -12.55
C LEU A 117 -10.07 -19.73 -12.95
N THR A 118 -9.14 -19.98 -12.02
CA THR A 118 -7.82 -20.53 -12.31
C THR A 118 -7.59 -21.87 -11.64
N ASP A 119 -6.97 -22.80 -12.37
CA ASP A 119 -6.53 -24.09 -11.83
C ASP A 119 -5.38 -23.91 -10.82
N GLU A 120 -5.28 -24.83 -9.85
CA GLU A 120 -4.26 -24.74 -8.78
C GLU A 120 -2.83 -24.64 -9.30
N GLN A 121 -2.53 -25.30 -10.44
CA GLN A 121 -1.20 -25.29 -11.05
C GLN A 121 -0.87 -23.93 -11.69
N GLU A 122 -1.86 -23.19 -12.18
CA GLU A 122 -1.68 -21.91 -12.87
C GLU A 122 -1.76 -20.70 -11.93
N ARG A 123 -2.37 -20.85 -10.73
CA ARG A 123 -2.55 -19.76 -9.75
C ARG A 123 -1.28 -18.95 -9.47
N PRO A 124 -0.09 -19.55 -9.21
CA PRO A 124 1.11 -18.76 -8.92
C PRO A 124 1.51 -17.85 -10.10
N ARG A 125 1.34 -18.36 -11.34
CA ARG A 125 1.64 -17.59 -12.56
C ARG A 125 0.67 -16.41 -12.74
N VAL A 126 -0.63 -16.68 -12.54
CA VAL A 126 -1.67 -15.64 -12.69
C VAL A 126 -1.54 -14.57 -11.62
N VAL A 127 -1.28 -14.94 -10.37
CA VAL A 127 -1.01 -13.99 -9.29
C VAL A 127 0.23 -13.14 -9.61
N GLY A 128 1.30 -13.73 -10.12
CA GLY A 128 2.50 -13.01 -10.57
C GLY A 128 2.18 -11.99 -11.67
N ILE A 129 1.36 -12.36 -12.65
CA ILE A 129 0.92 -11.45 -13.73
C ILE A 129 0.11 -10.28 -13.15
N ILE A 130 -0.80 -10.52 -12.21
CA ILE A 130 -1.61 -9.48 -11.56
C ILE A 130 -0.72 -8.47 -10.84
N TRP A 131 0.30 -8.92 -10.11
CA TRP A 131 1.25 -8.03 -9.44
C TRP A 131 2.09 -7.21 -10.43
N CYS A 132 2.50 -7.81 -11.55
CA CYS A 132 3.16 -7.06 -12.63
C CYS A 132 2.21 -6.02 -13.24
N MET A 133 0.96 -6.38 -13.52
CA MET A 133 -0.04 -5.45 -14.05
C MET A 133 -0.35 -4.32 -13.07
N LEU A 134 -0.40 -4.60 -11.76
CA LEU A 134 -0.53 -3.56 -10.73
C LEU A 134 0.61 -2.53 -10.81
N THR A 135 1.85 -3.02 -10.92
CA THR A 135 3.03 -2.13 -11.01
C THR A 135 3.03 -1.32 -12.31
N VAL A 136 2.70 -1.96 -13.43
CA VAL A 136 2.51 -1.27 -14.72
C VAL A 136 1.40 -0.22 -14.62
N GLY A 137 0.30 -0.54 -13.93
CA GLY A 137 -0.80 0.39 -13.66
C GLY A 137 -0.36 1.63 -12.88
N ILE A 138 0.53 1.48 -11.90
CA ILE A 138 1.12 2.61 -11.16
C ILE A 138 1.93 3.51 -12.09
N ILE A 139 2.77 2.92 -12.96
CA ILE A 139 3.60 3.66 -13.92
C ILE A 139 2.70 4.42 -14.92
N VAL A 140 1.76 3.73 -15.54
CA VAL A 140 0.82 4.32 -16.51
C VAL A 140 -0.03 5.40 -15.85
N GLY A 141 -0.51 5.16 -14.63
CA GLY A 141 -1.27 6.13 -13.84
C GLY A 141 -0.47 7.39 -13.56
N ALA A 142 0.79 7.26 -13.12
CA ALA A 142 1.66 8.40 -12.85
C ALA A 142 1.93 9.23 -14.13
N ILE A 143 2.17 8.56 -15.27
CA ILE A 143 2.34 9.22 -16.57
C ILE A 143 1.04 9.93 -16.99
N ALA A 144 -0.11 9.27 -16.89
CA ALA A 144 -1.41 9.86 -17.25
C ALA A 144 -1.74 11.09 -16.39
N ILE A 145 -1.48 11.02 -15.08
CA ILE A 145 -1.61 12.17 -14.16
C ILE A 145 -0.67 13.29 -14.59
N SER A 146 0.61 12.98 -14.82
CA SER A 146 1.62 13.97 -15.23
C SER A 146 1.23 14.70 -16.51
N ILE A 147 0.73 13.99 -17.53
CA ILE A 147 0.27 14.61 -18.77
C ILE A 147 -0.97 15.47 -18.54
N SER A 148 -1.92 14.99 -17.74
CA SER A 148 -3.20 15.67 -17.51
C SER A 148 -3.09 16.89 -16.60
N THR A 149 -2.06 16.97 -15.77
CA THR A 149 -1.80 18.10 -14.87
C THR A 149 -0.86 19.15 -15.47
N ARG A 150 -0.45 19.00 -16.73
CA ARG A 150 0.41 19.96 -17.43
C ARG A 150 -0.17 21.38 -17.49
N SER A 151 -1.48 21.50 -17.54
CA SER A 151 -2.18 22.80 -17.55
C SER A 151 -2.22 23.48 -16.17
N LEU A 152 -1.73 22.84 -15.12
CA LEU A 152 -1.73 23.34 -13.75
C LEU A 152 -0.38 23.93 -13.32
N ASP A 153 0.66 23.80 -14.15
CA ASP A 153 2.01 24.19 -13.79
C ASP A 153 2.16 25.72 -13.49
N ASP A 154 1.26 26.57 -14.07
CA ASP A 154 1.25 28.03 -13.85
C ASP A 154 0.00 28.54 -13.08
N VAL A 155 -0.83 27.64 -12.54
CA VAL A 155 -2.10 28.02 -11.91
C VAL A 155 -1.91 28.25 -10.42
N THR A 156 -2.04 29.51 -10.00
CA THR A 156 -2.01 29.94 -8.59
C THR A 156 -3.41 30.14 -8.01
N ASP A 157 -4.45 30.24 -8.85
CA ASP A 157 -5.83 30.44 -8.40
C ASP A 157 -6.43 29.10 -7.88
N PRO A 158 -6.81 29.01 -6.57
CA PRO A 158 -7.40 27.81 -6.01
C PRO A 158 -8.68 27.34 -6.70
N ALA A 159 -9.49 28.25 -7.25
CA ALA A 159 -10.73 27.90 -7.93
C ALA A 159 -10.47 27.20 -9.28
N VAL A 160 -9.48 27.68 -10.03
CA VAL A 160 -9.03 27.06 -11.29
C VAL A 160 -8.39 25.71 -11.01
N LEU A 161 -7.56 25.63 -9.96
CA LEU A 161 -6.94 24.36 -9.52
C LEU A 161 -8.02 23.34 -9.16
N GLN A 162 -9.02 23.72 -8.36
CA GLN A 162 -10.13 22.84 -7.97
C GLN A 162 -10.91 22.33 -9.19
N SER A 163 -11.32 23.21 -10.10
CA SER A 163 -12.13 22.83 -11.28
C SER A 163 -11.37 21.90 -12.23
N THR A 164 -10.09 22.16 -12.45
CA THR A 164 -9.23 21.32 -13.29
C THR A 164 -9.00 19.95 -12.70
N LEU A 165 -8.71 19.87 -11.40
CA LEU A 165 -8.56 18.60 -10.68
C LEU A 165 -9.86 17.80 -10.66
N GLN A 166 -11.00 18.47 -10.46
CA GLN A 166 -12.33 17.83 -10.51
C GLN A 166 -12.59 17.23 -11.88
N GLY A 167 -12.34 17.99 -12.95
CA GLY A 167 -12.48 17.51 -14.32
C GLY A 167 -11.55 16.33 -14.65
N PHE A 168 -10.33 16.35 -14.11
CA PHE A 168 -9.39 15.24 -14.22
C PHE A 168 -9.90 13.99 -13.48
N MET A 169 -10.30 14.11 -12.22
CA MET A 169 -10.82 13.00 -11.42
C MET A 169 -12.07 12.37 -12.03
N ASN A 170 -12.99 13.18 -12.58
CA ASN A 170 -14.16 12.68 -13.27
C ASN A 170 -13.79 11.83 -14.49
N ARG A 171 -12.81 12.26 -15.30
CA ARG A 171 -12.32 11.48 -16.46
C ARG A 171 -11.67 10.18 -16.03
N VAL A 172 -10.81 10.20 -15.02
CA VAL A 172 -10.17 9.01 -14.47
C VAL A 172 -11.21 8.02 -13.94
N ALA A 173 -12.21 8.49 -13.19
CA ALA A 173 -13.29 7.67 -12.67
C ALA A 173 -14.09 6.97 -13.78
N LEU A 174 -14.41 7.69 -14.87
CA LEU A 174 -15.07 7.13 -16.04
C LEU A 174 -14.21 6.07 -16.74
N VAL A 175 -12.92 6.34 -16.95
CA VAL A 175 -12.01 5.40 -17.60
C VAL A 175 -11.87 4.12 -16.76
N ILE A 176 -11.61 4.26 -15.45
CA ILE A 176 -11.46 3.11 -14.54
C ILE A 176 -12.77 2.32 -14.49
N GLY A 177 -13.91 2.98 -14.30
CA GLY A 177 -15.22 2.33 -14.28
C GLY A 177 -15.49 1.55 -15.55
N SER A 178 -15.20 2.14 -16.72
CA SER A 178 -15.36 1.50 -18.03
C SER A 178 -14.45 0.27 -18.19
N ILE A 179 -13.17 0.39 -17.81
CA ILE A 179 -12.20 -0.73 -17.88
C ILE A 179 -12.67 -1.88 -16.99
N VAL A 180 -13.07 -1.60 -15.74
CA VAL A 180 -13.52 -2.64 -14.81
C VAL A 180 -14.78 -3.32 -15.31
N LEU A 181 -15.75 -2.56 -15.84
CA LEU A 181 -16.95 -3.14 -16.44
C LEU A 181 -16.60 -4.03 -17.63
N LEU A 182 -15.81 -3.54 -18.58
CA LEU A 182 -15.38 -4.32 -19.75
C LEU A 182 -14.59 -5.59 -19.37
N ALA A 183 -13.75 -5.47 -18.35
CA ALA A 183 -12.91 -6.58 -17.87
C ALA A 183 -13.68 -7.63 -17.06
N THR A 184 -14.89 -7.35 -16.58
CA THR A 184 -15.61 -8.26 -15.66
C THR A 184 -16.97 -8.72 -16.17
N VAL A 185 -17.53 -8.02 -17.17
CA VAL A 185 -18.81 -8.43 -17.79
C VAL A 185 -18.66 -9.77 -18.51
N GLY A 186 -19.49 -10.74 -18.10
CA GLY A 186 -19.57 -12.05 -18.75
C GLY A 186 -18.46 -13.05 -18.39
N ILE A 187 -17.50 -12.67 -17.56
CA ILE A 187 -16.41 -13.58 -17.15
C ILE A 187 -16.88 -14.55 -16.08
N GLU A 188 -17.68 -14.09 -15.12
CA GLU A 188 -18.21 -14.95 -14.07
C GLU A 188 -19.37 -15.79 -14.61
N PRO A 189 -19.30 -17.14 -14.59
CA PRO A 189 -20.40 -17.98 -15.04
C PRO A 189 -21.59 -17.84 -14.08
N LYS A 190 -22.77 -17.58 -14.63
CA LYS A 190 -24.01 -17.53 -13.86
C LYS A 190 -24.29 -18.92 -13.27
N GLN A 191 -24.15 -19.05 -11.97
CA GLN A 191 -24.51 -20.28 -11.27
C GLN A 191 -26.03 -20.35 -11.14
N ALA A 192 -26.65 -21.40 -11.74
CA ALA A 192 -28.07 -21.64 -11.60
C ALA A 192 -28.45 -21.80 -10.11
N LYS A 193 -29.59 -21.19 -9.71
CA LYS A 193 -30.20 -21.42 -8.40
C LYS A 193 -30.52 -22.92 -8.29
N GLY A 194 -29.67 -23.69 -7.60
CA GLY A 194 -30.02 -25.09 -7.36
C GLY A 194 -28.89 -26.10 -7.19
N LYS A 195 -27.64 -25.77 -7.49
CA LYS A 195 -26.54 -26.64 -7.03
C LYS A 195 -26.11 -26.16 -5.65
N ALA A 196 -26.66 -26.83 -4.65
CA ALA A 196 -26.21 -26.73 -3.26
C ALA A 196 -24.69 -26.93 -3.19
N ASP A 197 -24.06 -26.09 -2.41
CA ASP A 197 -22.64 -26.14 -2.06
C ASP A 197 -22.31 -27.46 -1.34
N GLY A 198 -22.29 -28.56 -2.08
CA GLY A 198 -21.73 -29.84 -1.68
C GLY A 198 -20.26 -29.84 -2.08
N GLU A 199 -19.39 -29.77 -1.08
CA GLU A 199 -17.98 -30.17 -1.07
C GLU A 199 -16.85 -29.15 -1.12
N SER A 200 -17.05 -27.87 -1.42
CA SER A 200 -15.93 -26.91 -1.29
C SER A 200 -15.91 -26.07 -0.01
N GLY A 201 -16.92 -26.22 0.84
CA GLY A 201 -17.13 -25.47 2.09
C GLY A 201 -16.78 -26.23 3.37
N ARG A 202 -16.28 -27.46 3.27
CA ARG A 202 -15.90 -28.23 4.48
C ARG A 202 -14.54 -27.82 4.99
N ASN A 203 -14.55 -27.19 6.16
CA ASN A 203 -13.40 -27.00 7.08
C ASN A 203 -12.28 -26.01 6.71
N LYS A 204 -12.56 -24.83 6.14
CA LYS A 204 -11.75 -23.67 6.55
C LYS A 204 -12.39 -23.10 7.83
N LYS A 205 -11.98 -23.59 9.01
CA LYS A 205 -12.21 -22.88 10.27
C LYS A 205 -11.62 -21.47 10.04
N ASP A 206 -12.49 -20.47 9.96
CA ASP A 206 -12.10 -19.06 9.88
C ASP A 206 -11.20 -18.76 11.07
N VAL A 207 -9.90 -18.62 10.82
CA VAL A 207 -8.95 -18.32 11.88
C VAL A 207 -9.27 -16.87 12.32
N THR A 208 -9.84 -16.74 13.51
CA THR A 208 -10.18 -15.46 14.09
C THR A 208 -8.92 -14.62 14.31
N LEU A 209 -9.00 -13.29 14.17
CA LEU A 209 -7.89 -12.35 14.47
C LEU A 209 -7.21 -12.66 15.82
N LYS A 210 -7.99 -13.11 16.82
CA LYS A 210 -7.48 -13.54 18.12
C LYS A 210 -6.58 -14.78 18.03
N GLN A 211 -6.93 -15.74 17.20
CA GLN A 211 -6.11 -16.96 16.95
C GLN A 211 -4.84 -16.63 16.17
N SER A 212 -4.94 -15.72 15.19
CA SER A 212 -3.78 -15.21 14.45
C SER A 212 -2.80 -14.50 15.39
N TRP A 213 -3.29 -13.68 16.32
CA TRP A 213 -2.48 -13.02 17.33
C TRP A 213 -1.85 -13.99 18.33
N ALA A 214 -2.59 -15.01 18.74
CA ALA A 214 -2.06 -16.08 19.59
C ALA A 214 -0.93 -16.86 18.86
N LEU A 215 -1.08 -17.10 17.56
CA LEU A 215 -0.05 -17.75 16.75
C LEU A 215 1.23 -16.90 16.65
N ILE A 216 1.10 -15.58 16.42
CA ILE A 216 2.26 -14.67 16.38
C ILE A 216 3.03 -14.70 17.70
N ARG A 217 2.33 -14.70 18.83
CA ARG A 217 2.95 -14.74 20.16
C ARG A 217 3.49 -16.12 20.56
N SER A 218 3.15 -17.14 19.80
CA SER A 218 3.47 -18.53 20.16
C SER A 218 4.93 -18.91 19.99
N SER A 219 5.65 -18.31 19.04
CA SER A 219 7.07 -18.54 18.80
C SER A 219 7.84 -17.23 18.71
N ARG A 220 9.00 -17.18 19.36
CA ARG A 220 9.91 -16.03 19.29
C ARG A 220 10.34 -15.72 17.84
N GLN A 221 10.53 -16.75 17.01
CA GLN A 221 10.94 -16.57 15.62
C GLN A 221 9.82 -15.99 14.75
N ILE A 222 8.57 -16.40 14.99
CA ILE A 222 7.39 -15.81 14.32
C ILE A 222 7.27 -14.32 14.68
N LEU A 223 7.43 -13.98 15.95
CA LEU A 223 7.39 -12.60 16.41
C LEU A 223 8.51 -11.76 15.78
N ILE A 224 9.76 -12.27 15.73
CA ILE A 224 10.89 -11.58 15.08
C ILE A 224 10.58 -11.32 13.60
N PHE A 225 10.05 -12.32 12.89
CA PHE A 225 9.70 -12.17 11.48
C PHE A 225 8.57 -11.15 11.27
N PHE A 226 7.55 -11.18 12.12
CA PHE A 226 6.45 -10.22 12.07
C PHE A 226 6.94 -8.78 12.34
N CYS A 227 7.77 -8.58 13.38
CA CYS A 227 8.38 -7.28 13.65
C CYS A 227 9.30 -6.83 12.50
N PHE A 228 10.05 -7.76 11.88
CA PHE A 228 10.81 -7.47 10.67
C PHE A 228 9.91 -6.95 9.55
N LEU A 229 8.79 -7.61 9.27
CA LEU A 229 7.85 -7.17 8.22
C LEU A 229 7.25 -5.79 8.52
N LEU A 230 6.92 -5.51 9.79
CA LEU A 230 6.44 -4.19 10.20
C LEU A 230 7.50 -3.11 9.93
N CYS A 231 8.73 -3.30 10.40
CA CYS A 231 9.82 -2.34 10.20
C CYS A 231 10.21 -2.23 8.72
N PHE A 232 10.26 -3.34 7.99
CA PHE A 232 10.56 -3.35 6.56
C PHE A 232 9.53 -2.55 5.76
N THR A 233 8.23 -2.80 6.00
CA THR A 233 7.16 -2.08 5.31
C THR A 233 7.12 -0.61 5.72
N LEU A 234 7.34 -0.31 6.99
CA LEU A 234 7.43 1.06 7.48
C LEU A 234 8.60 1.81 6.82
N GLY A 235 9.78 1.17 6.73
CA GLY A 235 10.97 1.72 6.06
C GLY A 235 10.88 1.75 4.53
N LEU A 236 9.77 1.30 3.92
CA LEU A 236 9.49 1.46 2.49
C LEU A 236 8.46 2.55 2.20
N PHE A 237 7.61 2.90 3.17
CA PHE A 237 6.42 3.70 2.91
C PHE A 237 6.27 4.90 3.86
N LEU A 238 7.24 5.15 4.75
CA LEU A 238 7.19 6.28 5.67
C LEU A 238 7.29 7.62 4.91
N GLN A 239 8.10 7.68 3.86
CA GLN A 239 8.25 8.85 2.99
C GLN A 239 7.10 9.01 1.98
N ASP A 240 6.26 7.98 1.76
CA ASP A 240 5.20 7.99 0.73
C ASP A 240 4.31 9.26 0.75
N PRO A 241 3.80 9.73 1.90
CA PRO A 241 2.96 10.92 1.94
C PRO A 241 3.69 12.22 1.64
N ILE A 242 5.01 12.28 1.77
CA ILE A 242 5.81 13.51 1.69
C ILE A 242 6.75 13.57 0.48
N LEU A 243 6.92 12.48 -0.25
CA LEU A 243 7.92 12.36 -1.33
C LEU A 243 7.67 13.34 -2.48
N GLU A 244 6.43 13.52 -2.89
CA GLU A 244 6.09 14.50 -3.94
C GLU A 244 6.29 15.94 -3.47
N SER A 245 6.02 16.22 -2.17
CA SER A 245 6.30 17.51 -1.55
C SER A 245 7.80 17.78 -1.42
N TYR A 246 8.59 16.73 -1.17
CA TYR A 246 10.05 16.84 -1.21
C TYR A 246 10.56 17.28 -2.59
N GLY A 247 10.01 16.70 -3.67
CA GLY A 247 10.30 17.16 -5.03
C GLY A 247 9.91 18.61 -5.28
N ALA A 248 8.75 19.04 -4.75
CA ALA A 248 8.27 20.42 -4.90
C ALA A 248 9.11 21.43 -4.12
N GLU A 249 9.28 21.19 -2.81
CA GLU A 249 9.85 22.20 -1.89
C GLU A 249 11.39 22.27 -1.95
N VAL A 250 12.07 21.14 -2.25
CA VAL A 250 13.54 21.10 -2.29
C VAL A 250 14.09 21.30 -3.70
N PHE A 251 13.40 20.78 -4.72
CA PHE A 251 13.89 20.85 -6.11
C PHE A 251 13.10 21.81 -7.00
N GLY A 252 12.05 22.45 -6.48
CA GLY A 252 11.21 23.34 -7.27
C GLY A 252 10.45 22.65 -8.38
N MET A 253 10.17 21.34 -8.22
CA MET A 253 9.48 20.55 -9.25
C MET A 253 8.02 21.00 -9.36
N GLU A 254 7.52 21.10 -10.58
CA GLU A 254 6.10 21.27 -10.89
C GLU A 254 5.27 20.04 -10.49
N ILE A 255 3.94 20.19 -10.41
CA ILE A 255 3.04 19.08 -10.06
C ILE A 255 3.24 17.90 -11.01
N ARG A 256 3.36 18.19 -12.30
CA ARG A 256 3.64 17.20 -13.34
C ARG A 256 4.94 16.43 -13.09
N GLN A 257 6.01 17.15 -12.79
CA GLN A 257 7.33 16.55 -12.59
C GLN A 257 7.40 15.71 -11.31
N SER A 258 6.85 16.19 -10.19
CA SER A 258 6.88 15.45 -8.93
C SER A 258 6.02 14.19 -8.97
N THR A 259 4.93 14.18 -9.73
CA THR A 259 4.11 12.96 -9.92
C THR A 259 4.88 11.87 -10.69
N MET A 260 5.80 12.26 -11.59
CA MET A 260 6.66 11.32 -12.30
C MET A 260 7.62 10.55 -11.38
N LEU A 261 7.90 11.03 -10.16
CA LEU A 261 8.70 10.30 -9.17
C LEU A 261 8.13 8.90 -8.92
N ASN A 262 6.79 8.78 -8.86
CA ASN A 262 6.11 7.49 -8.70
C ASN A 262 6.30 6.55 -9.91
N ALA A 263 6.39 7.10 -11.13
CA ALA A 263 6.67 6.30 -12.33
C ALA A 263 8.11 5.75 -12.30
N PHE A 264 9.09 6.59 -11.97
CA PHE A 264 10.49 6.17 -11.86
C PHE A 264 10.69 5.14 -10.74
N TRP A 265 10.05 5.35 -9.58
CA TRP A 265 10.01 4.37 -8.50
C TRP A 265 9.37 3.06 -8.96
N GLY A 266 8.24 3.11 -9.67
CA GLY A 266 7.54 1.95 -10.22
C GLY A 266 8.38 1.17 -11.21
N CYS A 267 9.06 1.84 -12.14
CA CYS A 267 9.99 1.20 -13.10
C CYS A 267 11.11 0.47 -12.36
N GLY A 268 11.72 1.12 -11.37
CA GLY A 268 12.73 0.49 -10.52
C GLY A 268 12.17 -0.73 -9.78
N THR A 269 10.97 -0.62 -9.19
CA THR A 269 10.33 -1.71 -8.46
C THR A 269 10.03 -2.91 -9.36
N LEU A 270 9.52 -2.68 -10.57
CA LEU A 270 9.27 -3.74 -11.54
C LEU A 270 10.57 -4.45 -11.93
N ALA A 271 11.63 -3.69 -12.24
CA ALA A 271 12.95 -4.25 -12.52
C ALA A 271 13.49 -5.06 -11.33
N GLY A 272 13.36 -4.52 -10.11
CA GLY A 272 13.78 -5.20 -8.88
C GLY A 272 13.05 -6.50 -8.61
N LEU A 273 11.72 -6.53 -8.82
CA LEU A 273 10.90 -7.74 -8.69
C LEU A 273 11.35 -8.82 -9.69
N LEU A 274 11.57 -8.44 -10.95
CA LEU A 274 12.02 -9.37 -12.00
C LEU A 274 13.43 -9.91 -11.71
N ILE A 275 14.38 -9.02 -11.41
CA ILE A 275 15.76 -9.41 -11.09
C ILE A 275 15.79 -10.31 -9.86
N ALA A 276 15.05 -9.98 -8.81
CA ALA A 276 14.97 -10.79 -7.61
C ALA A 276 14.35 -12.16 -7.87
N GLY A 277 13.21 -12.21 -8.58
CA GLY A 277 12.50 -13.45 -8.84
C GLY A 277 13.25 -14.41 -9.77
N LEU A 278 13.84 -13.88 -10.85
CA LEU A 278 14.45 -14.69 -11.91
C LEU A 278 15.91 -15.06 -11.63
N TRP A 279 16.64 -14.20 -10.96
CA TRP A 279 18.10 -14.36 -10.89
C TRP A 279 18.66 -14.25 -9.47
N PHE A 280 18.34 -13.18 -8.72
CA PHE A 280 19.03 -12.85 -7.49
C PHE A 280 18.65 -13.81 -6.33
N THR A 281 17.36 -14.00 -6.08
CA THR A 281 16.87 -14.89 -4.99
C THR A 281 17.19 -16.37 -5.23
N PRO A 282 17.06 -16.92 -6.47
CA PRO A 282 17.48 -18.30 -6.73
C PRO A 282 18.99 -18.55 -6.52
N ARG A 283 19.84 -17.53 -6.81
CA ARG A 283 21.29 -17.67 -6.73
C ARG A 283 21.86 -17.45 -5.33
N PHE A 284 21.37 -16.46 -4.60
CA PHE A 284 21.94 -16.04 -3.31
C PHE A 284 21.10 -16.48 -2.11
N GLY A 285 19.94 -17.03 -2.34
CA GLY A 285 18.99 -17.45 -1.29
C GLY A 285 18.13 -16.30 -0.77
N LYS A 286 16.96 -16.65 -0.21
CA LYS A 286 15.90 -15.69 0.15
C LYS A 286 16.30 -14.75 1.29
N LEU A 287 16.97 -15.27 2.34
CA LEU A 287 17.39 -14.47 3.49
C LEU A 287 18.49 -13.47 3.12
N SER A 288 19.48 -13.90 2.32
CA SER A 288 20.54 -13.02 1.83
C SER A 288 19.96 -11.93 0.92
N SER A 289 19.07 -12.31 0.02
CA SER A 289 18.41 -11.35 -0.89
C SER A 289 17.56 -10.32 -0.13
N ALA A 290 16.85 -10.73 0.93
CA ALA A 290 16.11 -9.82 1.78
C ALA A 290 17.04 -8.83 2.51
N ARG A 291 18.18 -9.30 3.02
CA ARG A 291 19.21 -8.44 3.64
C ARG A 291 19.78 -7.43 2.65
N THR A 292 20.14 -7.89 1.45
CA THR A 292 20.65 -7.01 0.39
C THR A 292 19.61 -5.95 0.02
N GLY A 293 18.34 -6.34 -0.13
CA GLY A 293 17.24 -5.39 -0.36
C GLY A 293 17.16 -4.31 0.73
N CYS A 294 17.23 -4.70 2.01
CA CYS A 294 17.22 -3.73 3.11
C CYS A 294 18.45 -2.80 3.11
N TRP A 295 19.65 -3.30 2.83
CA TRP A 295 20.85 -2.46 2.70
C TRP A 295 20.75 -1.49 1.53
N MET A 296 20.20 -1.94 0.41
CA MET A 296 19.97 -1.08 -0.75
C MET A 296 18.92 0.00 -0.47
N ILE A 297 17.84 -0.31 0.30
CA ILE A 297 16.85 0.67 0.74
C ILE A 297 17.53 1.72 1.62
N LEU A 298 18.33 1.29 2.61
CA LEU A 298 19.08 2.20 3.46
C LEU A 298 19.99 3.14 2.65
N ALA A 299 20.74 2.58 1.70
CA ALA A 299 21.60 3.38 0.82
C ALA A 299 20.80 4.37 -0.02
N SER A 300 19.63 3.96 -0.53
CA SER A 300 18.75 4.82 -1.32
C SER A 300 18.18 5.98 -0.50
N LEU A 301 17.82 5.76 0.77
CA LEU A 301 17.37 6.83 1.68
C LEU A 301 18.49 7.86 1.94
N LEU A 302 19.72 7.40 2.14
CA LEU A 302 20.86 8.31 2.27
C LEU A 302 21.16 9.06 0.96
N LEU A 303 20.99 8.39 -0.19
CA LEU A 303 21.13 9.02 -1.50
C LEU A 303 20.01 10.03 -1.77
N LEU A 304 18.79 9.87 -1.23
CA LEU A 304 17.75 10.90 -1.29
C LEU A 304 18.21 12.18 -0.61
N ILE A 305 18.81 12.08 0.59
CA ILE A 305 19.37 13.25 1.28
C ILE A 305 20.49 13.88 0.45
N ALA A 306 21.41 13.07 -0.08
CA ALA A 306 22.50 13.54 -0.92
C ALA A 306 22.00 14.22 -2.21
N ALA A 307 20.95 13.69 -2.84
CA ALA A 307 20.30 14.30 -4.00
C ALA A 307 19.77 15.70 -3.68
N GLY A 308 19.15 15.88 -2.49
CA GLY A 308 18.69 17.19 -2.01
C GLY A 308 19.83 18.22 -1.89
N LEU A 309 21.01 17.78 -1.49
CA LEU A 309 22.19 18.65 -1.42
C LEU A 309 22.68 19.11 -2.82
N THR A 310 22.47 18.29 -3.85
CA THR A 310 22.86 18.64 -5.23
C THR A 310 21.85 19.57 -5.92
N GLY A 311 20.60 19.60 -5.47
CA GLY A 311 19.51 20.34 -6.13
C GLY A 311 19.17 19.85 -7.54
N SER A 312 19.74 18.73 -7.99
CA SER A 312 19.58 18.21 -9.35
C SER A 312 18.39 17.26 -9.44
N ILE A 313 17.39 17.63 -10.24
CA ILE A 313 16.22 16.76 -10.54
C ILE A 313 16.69 15.43 -11.18
N GLY A 314 17.68 15.47 -12.08
CA GLY A 314 18.21 14.27 -12.71
C GLY A 314 18.78 13.27 -11.69
N THR A 315 19.52 13.77 -10.70
CA THR A 315 20.03 12.94 -9.59
C THR A 315 18.88 12.32 -8.78
N LEU A 316 17.85 13.10 -8.46
CA LEU A 316 16.67 12.62 -7.75
C LEU A 316 15.98 11.49 -8.52
N LEU A 317 15.78 11.63 -9.84
CA LEU A 317 15.13 10.61 -10.66
C LEU A 317 15.92 9.29 -10.67
N VAL A 318 17.24 9.36 -10.78
CA VAL A 318 18.12 8.17 -10.70
C VAL A 318 17.99 7.50 -9.33
N VAL A 319 18.02 8.28 -8.26
CA VAL A 319 17.84 7.76 -6.88
C VAL A 319 16.48 7.12 -6.71
N MET A 320 15.42 7.66 -7.32
CA MET A 320 14.08 7.06 -7.29
C MET A 320 14.03 5.69 -7.98
N VAL A 321 14.73 5.52 -9.11
CA VAL A 321 14.86 4.20 -9.76
C VAL A 321 15.61 3.22 -8.85
N LEU A 322 16.72 3.65 -8.23
CA LEU A 322 17.49 2.81 -7.31
C LEU A 322 16.67 2.42 -6.07
N PHE A 323 15.91 3.36 -5.53
CA PHE A 323 15.02 3.11 -4.40
C PHE A 323 13.90 2.12 -4.78
N GLY A 324 13.28 2.29 -5.97
CA GLY A 324 12.33 1.32 -6.51
C GLY A 324 12.94 -0.07 -6.70
N LEU A 325 14.13 -0.16 -7.29
CA LEU A 325 14.87 -1.41 -7.47
C LEU A 325 15.09 -2.14 -6.13
N SER A 326 15.51 -1.38 -5.12
CA SER A 326 15.71 -1.88 -3.75
C SER A 326 14.41 -2.41 -3.15
N ALA A 327 13.31 -1.66 -3.32
CA ALA A 327 11.97 -2.03 -2.87
C ALA A 327 11.50 -3.32 -3.54
N GLY A 328 11.72 -3.47 -4.84
CA GLY A 328 11.37 -4.67 -5.61
C GLY A 328 12.14 -5.91 -5.13
N ILE A 329 13.47 -5.81 -4.96
CA ILE A 329 14.31 -6.89 -4.46
C ILE A 329 13.89 -7.28 -3.04
N GLY A 330 13.74 -6.30 -2.15
CA GLY A 330 13.36 -6.53 -0.75
C GLY A 330 11.97 -7.18 -0.63
N THR A 331 10.97 -6.66 -1.34
CA THR A 331 9.59 -7.15 -1.28
C THR A 331 9.47 -8.58 -1.82
N ASN A 332 10.07 -8.89 -2.98
CA ASN A 332 10.06 -10.24 -3.52
C ASN A 332 10.72 -11.24 -2.58
N SER A 333 11.86 -10.85 -1.99
CA SER A 333 12.61 -11.71 -1.08
C SER A 333 11.88 -11.91 0.25
N ALA A 334 11.27 -10.87 0.81
CA ALA A 334 10.46 -10.95 2.04
C ALA A 334 9.22 -11.84 1.83
N LEU A 335 8.53 -11.70 0.67
CA LEU A 335 7.40 -12.54 0.30
C LEU A 335 7.82 -14.00 0.14
N SER A 336 8.92 -14.26 -0.57
CA SER A 336 9.46 -15.61 -0.77
C SER A 336 9.89 -16.25 0.56
N LEU A 337 10.46 -15.46 1.47
CA LEU A 337 10.82 -15.91 2.81
C LEU A 337 9.56 -16.23 3.64
N MET A 338 8.53 -15.40 3.57
CA MET A 338 7.24 -15.67 4.22
C MET A 338 6.63 -17.00 3.75
N LEU A 339 6.59 -17.23 2.43
CA LEU A 339 6.03 -18.47 1.87
C LEU A 339 6.80 -19.70 2.33
N ASP A 340 8.13 -19.62 2.46
CA ASP A 340 8.95 -20.74 2.98
C ASP A 340 8.74 -21.03 4.47
N LEU A 341 8.39 -19.99 5.22
CA LEU A 341 8.10 -20.10 6.65
C LEU A 341 6.65 -20.48 6.92
N THR A 342 5.82 -20.57 5.86
CA THR A 342 4.40 -20.87 5.96
C THR A 342 4.17 -22.37 5.87
N ILE A 343 3.41 -22.92 6.82
CA ILE A 343 2.92 -24.29 6.75
C ILE A 343 1.69 -24.33 5.82
N PRO A 344 1.57 -25.30 4.91
CA PRO A 344 0.45 -25.38 3.96
C PRO A 344 -0.93 -25.30 4.62
N GLN A 345 -1.10 -25.92 5.80
CA GLN A 345 -2.35 -25.94 6.54
C GLN A 345 -2.75 -24.58 7.13
N LEU A 346 -1.79 -23.68 7.36
CA LEU A 346 -1.96 -22.34 7.92
C LEU A 346 -1.64 -21.22 6.93
N ALA A 347 -1.46 -21.56 5.65
CA ALA A 347 -1.05 -20.60 4.63
C ALA A 347 -1.97 -19.36 4.56
N GLY A 348 -3.29 -19.55 4.63
CA GLY A 348 -4.25 -18.46 4.64
C GLY A 348 -4.07 -17.52 5.84
N THR A 349 -3.79 -18.08 7.02
CA THR A 349 -3.54 -17.30 8.24
C THR A 349 -2.27 -16.46 8.13
N PHE A 350 -1.17 -17.05 7.65
CA PHE A 350 0.10 -16.34 7.46
C PHE A 350 -0.03 -15.21 6.43
N VAL A 351 -0.67 -15.47 5.30
CA VAL A 351 -0.94 -14.45 4.27
C VAL A 351 -1.84 -13.33 4.82
N GLY A 352 -2.88 -13.69 5.61
CA GLY A 352 -3.76 -12.71 6.25
C GLY A 352 -3.03 -11.83 7.27
N VAL A 353 -2.20 -12.43 8.13
CA VAL A 353 -1.36 -11.72 9.10
C VAL A 353 -0.35 -10.81 8.39
N TRP A 354 0.26 -11.27 7.31
CA TRP A 354 1.17 -10.45 6.51
C TRP A 354 0.47 -9.26 5.88
N GLY A 355 -0.68 -9.48 5.25
CA GLY A 355 -1.49 -8.40 4.70
C GLY A 355 -1.92 -7.37 5.75
N LEU A 356 -2.28 -7.83 6.96
CA LEU A 356 -2.60 -6.96 8.09
C LEU A 356 -1.36 -6.17 8.55
N ALA A 357 -0.20 -6.82 8.68
CA ALA A 357 1.05 -6.17 9.04
C ALA A 357 1.42 -5.06 8.04
N GLN A 358 1.31 -5.34 6.75
CA GLN A 358 1.56 -4.34 5.71
C GLN A 358 0.59 -3.16 5.79
N ALA A 359 -0.72 -3.41 5.95
CA ALA A 359 -1.71 -2.34 6.04
C ALA A 359 -1.48 -1.45 7.27
N MET A 360 -1.23 -2.06 8.44
CA MET A 360 -0.92 -1.33 9.67
C MET A 360 0.37 -0.52 9.55
N SER A 361 1.43 -1.09 8.95
CA SER A 361 2.69 -0.37 8.74
C SER A 361 2.53 0.80 7.77
N ARG A 362 1.75 0.64 6.70
CA ARG A 362 1.46 1.73 5.77
C ARG A 362 0.63 2.84 6.42
N ALA A 363 -0.37 2.48 7.24
CA ALA A 363 -1.14 3.46 8.00
C ALA A 363 -0.23 4.24 8.96
N LEU A 364 0.58 3.53 9.74
CA LEU A 364 1.54 4.13 10.66
C LEU A 364 2.57 4.98 9.92
N GLY A 365 3.08 4.50 8.78
CA GLY A 365 4.03 5.23 7.93
C GLY A 365 3.46 6.56 7.44
N LYS A 366 2.20 6.59 6.99
CA LYS A 366 1.55 7.83 6.56
C LYS A 366 1.42 8.84 7.70
N VAL A 367 1.00 8.40 8.89
CA VAL A 367 0.89 9.27 10.08
C VAL A 367 2.27 9.75 10.54
N MET A 368 3.22 8.83 10.68
CA MET A 368 4.57 9.17 11.13
C MET A 368 5.29 10.05 10.12
N GLY A 369 5.22 9.75 8.82
CA GLY A 369 5.87 10.53 7.78
C GLY A 369 5.41 12.00 7.80
N GLY A 370 4.08 12.23 7.87
CA GLY A 370 3.54 13.57 8.01
C GLY A 370 3.92 14.25 9.33
N GLY A 371 3.76 13.54 10.46
CA GLY A 371 4.10 14.06 11.78
C GLY A 371 5.58 14.39 11.96
N LEU A 372 6.47 13.53 11.43
CA LEU A 372 7.90 13.77 11.47
C LEU A 372 8.30 14.95 10.57
N LEU A 373 7.62 15.16 9.44
CA LEU A 373 7.86 16.33 8.61
C LEU A 373 7.46 17.61 9.33
N ASP A 374 6.28 17.65 9.96
CA ASP A 374 5.86 18.82 10.74
C ASP A 374 6.80 19.08 11.93
N LEU A 375 7.24 18.02 12.62
CA LEU A 375 8.25 18.12 13.67
C LEU A 375 9.60 18.63 13.11
N GLY A 376 10.04 18.11 11.97
CA GLY A 376 11.25 18.53 11.28
C GLY A 376 11.18 20.02 10.90
N ARG A 377 10.04 20.49 10.40
CA ARG A 377 9.79 21.93 10.10
C ARG A 377 9.80 22.79 11.37
N PHE A 378 9.26 22.28 12.48
CA PHE A 378 9.30 22.99 13.76
C PHE A 378 10.72 23.09 14.33
N LEU A 379 11.55 22.06 14.15
CA LEU A 379 12.94 22.02 14.65
C LEU A 379 13.93 22.74 13.73
N SER A 380 13.64 22.84 12.43
CA SER A 380 14.46 23.54 11.45
C SER A 380 13.93 24.96 11.21
N ASN A 381 14.82 25.88 10.82
CA ASN A 381 14.38 27.20 10.37
C ASN A 381 13.57 27.07 9.07
N SER A 382 12.50 27.87 8.94
CA SER A 382 11.56 27.84 7.81
C SER A 382 12.21 27.98 6.42
N ASP A 383 13.44 28.50 6.36
CA ASP A 383 14.17 28.75 5.11
C ASP A 383 14.94 27.54 4.57
N GLN A 384 14.91 26.39 5.25
CA GLN A 384 15.69 25.21 4.86
C GLN A 384 14.82 23.93 4.79
N PRO A 385 13.96 23.78 3.79
CA PRO A 385 13.07 22.62 3.68
C PRO A 385 13.82 21.29 3.65
N LEU A 386 15.03 21.24 3.05
CA LEU A 386 15.85 20.05 3.00
C LEU A 386 16.14 19.46 4.40
N GLN A 387 16.33 20.31 5.43
CA GLN A 387 16.59 19.79 6.78
C GLN A 387 15.40 19.03 7.35
N ALA A 388 14.18 19.55 7.15
CA ALA A 388 12.96 18.91 7.63
C ALA A 388 12.73 17.54 6.95
N PHE A 389 12.92 17.47 5.63
CA PHE A 389 12.80 16.20 4.91
C PHE A 389 13.94 15.21 5.26
N SER A 390 15.17 15.70 5.40
CA SER A 390 16.32 14.87 5.82
C SER A 390 16.11 14.25 7.19
N PHE A 391 15.49 14.98 8.13
CA PHE A 391 15.11 14.45 9.44
C PHE A 391 14.21 13.23 9.31
N VAL A 392 13.22 13.27 8.42
CA VAL A 392 12.33 12.13 8.16
C VAL A 392 13.13 10.95 7.58
N PHE A 393 13.94 11.18 6.55
CA PHE A 393 14.72 10.12 5.89
C PHE A 393 15.75 9.47 6.82
N VAL A 394 16.35 10.23 7.75
CA VAL A 394 17.27 9.67 8.77
C VAL A 394 16.52 8.76 9.74
N ILE A 395 15.34 9.15 10.20
CA ILE A 395 14.53 8.30 11.09
C ILE A 395 14.08 7.03 10.34
N GLU A 396 13.66 7.17 9.08
CA GLU A 396 13.28 6.04 8.23
C GLU A 396 14.47 5.08 8.02
N ALA A 397 15.67 5.61 7.75
CA ALA A 397 16.91 4.83 7.70
C ALA A 397 17.17 4.07 9.01
N GLY A 398 16.91 4.69 10.16
CA GLY A 398 16.95 4.04 11.47
C GLY A 398 15.98 2.86 11.58
N VAL A 399 14.76 3.01 11.09
CA VAL A 399 13.76 1.92 11.04
C VAL A 399 14.24 0.77 10.15
N VAL A 400 14.85 1.06 9.00
CA VAL A 400 15.44 0.04 8.11
C VAL A 400 16.60 -0.68 8.79
N LEU A 401 17.45 0.01 9.57
CA LEU A 401 18.50 -0.61 10.37
C LEU A 401 17.93 -1.59 11.41
N ILE A 402 16.81 -1.24 12.05
CA ILE A 402 16.09 -2.15 12.95
C ILE A 402 15.59 -3.37 12.18
N ALA A 403 15.04 -3.19 10.98
CA ALA A 403 14.61 -4.31 10.13
C ALA A 403 15.79 -5.24 9.79
N ILE A 404 16.97 -4.70 9.45
CA ILE A 404 18.19 -5.47 9.19
C ILE A 404 18.62 -6.25 10.45
N ALA A 405 18.61 -5.61 11.61
CA ALA A 405 18.98 -6.24 12.88
C ALA A 405 18.03 -7.39 13.23
N LEU A 406 16.73 -7.23 13.01
CA LEU A 406 15.73 -8.28 13.20
C LEU A 406 15.93 -9.45 12.22
N LEU A 407 16.19 -9.15 10.95
CA LEU A 407 16.46 -10.14 9.92
C LEU A 407 17.74 -10.95 10.20
N ASN A 408 18.74 -10.33 10.84
CA ASN A 408 19.97 -11.02 11.27
C ASN A 408 19.74 -11.98 12.44
N ARG A 409 18.69 -11.77 13.23
CA ARG A 409 18.29 -12.65 14.35
C ARG A 409 17.34 -13.76 13.92
N LEU A 410 16.89 -13.76 12.68
CA LEU A 410 15.96 -14.75 12.16
C LEU A 410 16.71 -16.04 11.84
N ASN A 411 16.33 -17.13 12.52
CA ASN A 411 16.80 -18.49 12.26
C ASN A 411 15.69 -19.30 11.62
N THR A 412 15.78 -19.52 10.30
CA THR A 412 14.78 -20.22 9.51
C THR A 412 14.62 -21.69 9.89
N ALA A 413 15.70 -22.36 10.30
CA ALA A 413 15.66 -23.74 10.76
C ALA A 413 14.92 -23.90 12.09
N GLN A 414 15.16 -22.99 13.03
CA GLN A 414 14.45 -22.96 14.31
C GLN A 414 12.97 -22.59 14.10
N PHE A 415 12.68 -21.66 13.21
CA PHE A 415 11.31 -21.29 12.87
C PHE A 415 10.51 -22.53 12.40
N ARG A 416 11.04 -23.32 11.48
CA ARG A 416 10.38 -24.55 10.99
C ARG A 416 10.12 -25.53 12.12
N ARG A 417 11.12 -25.83 12.95
CA ARG A 417 10.97 -26.73 14.10
C ARG A 417 9.91 -26.26 15.09
N ASP A 418 9.94 -25.00 15.48
CA ASP A 418 8.97 -24.42 16.42
C ASP A 418 7.53 -24.53 15.86
N THR A 419 7.40 -24.39 14.55
CA THR A 419 6.08 -24.39 13.90
C THR A 419 5.56 -25.83 13.72
N GLU A 420 6.41 -26.80 13.36
CA GLU A 420 6.07 -28.22 13.26
C GLU A 420 5.66 -28.81 14.62
N THR A 421 6.45 -28.58 15.67
CA THR A 421 6.17 -29.09 17.03
C THR A 421 4.83 -28.58 17.58
N ARG A 422 4.47 -27.33 17.27
CA ARG A 422 3.18 -26.77 17.74
C ARG A 422 1.99 -27.24 16.95
N MET A 423 2.18 -27.59 15.70
CA MET A 423 1.13 -28.21 14.89
C MET A 423 0.78 -29.58 15.44
N ASP A 424 1.78 -30.38 15.81
CA ASP A 424 1.55 -31.70 16.41
C ASP A 424 0.76 -31.54 17.72
N ILE A 425 1.07 -30.55 18.56
CA ILE A 425 0.33 -30.25 19.79
C ILE A 425 -1.12 -29.83 19.50
N LEU A 426 -1.35 -28.98 18.49
CA LEU A 426 -2.70 -28.54 18.12
C LEU A 426 -3.53 -29.66 17.48
N LEU A 427 -2.89 -30.55 16.73
CA LEU A 427 -3.55 -31.74 16.16
C LEU A 427 -3.90 -32.75 17.25
N MET A 428 -3.02 -32.99 18.23
CA MET A 428 -3.30 -33.86 19.38
C MET A 428 -4.42 -33.28 20.27
N ALA A 429 -4.44 -32.00 20.55
CA ALA A 429 -5.49 -31.34 21.32
C ALA A 429 -6.89 -31.36 20.65
N ASN A 430 -6.93 -31.46 19.30
CA ASN A 430 -8.20 -31.62 18.55
C ASN A 430 -8.64 -33.09 18.40
N LEU A 431 -7.83 -34.05 18.80
CA LEU A 431 -8.19 -35.48 18.83
C LEU A 431 -8.77 -35.91 20.19
N ASP A 432 -8.58 -35.07 21.22
CA ASP A 432 -9.09 -35.32 22.57
C ASP A 432 -10.46 -34.64 22.84
N ASP A 433 -11.00 -33.83 21.90
CA ASP A 433 -12.35 -33.25 21.88
C ASP A 433 -13.25 -34.01 20.84
#